data_9c54aa870cfd2e0c148679d3db125d2b
#
_entry.id   9c54aa870cfd2e0c148679d3db125d2b
#
_cell.length_a   1.000
_cell.length_b   1.000
_cell.length_c   1.000
_cell.angle_alpha   90.00
_cell.angle_beta   90.00
_cell.angle_gamma   90.00
#
_symmetry.space_group_name_H-M   'P 1'
#
loop_
_entity.id
_entity.type
_entity.pdbx_description
1 polymer ?
#
loop_
_entity_poly.entity_id
_entity_poly.type
_entity_poly.pdbx_seq_one_letter_code
_entity_poly.pdbx_strand_id
1 'polypeptide(L)'
;MVNLKINGIPVSVPEGSTIMQAAKLANIRIPTLCYLKDVQCVGSSRMCLVEATGARGLVAACVYPVSEGMEVRTNTPKVRKSRKMTVELILSTHKKKCLSCVRSMNCELQKLALEYNAEEDEYGTDHDVQPIDDISPSVVRDNSKCILCTRCVAACEHQTIGAIGPKNRGYAKTIGSPYDVSLAFTPCVNCGQCIVACPVGALYEKSAVADVWGAIVDDKKKVVFFTAPSVRATLGEAFGLPVKEGNSSIFASNGIEVMKSMFKGKNGHIAI
;
A
#
# COMPACT_ATOMS: atom_id res chain seq x y z
N MET A 1 25.64 22.23 2.62
CA MET A 1 24.90 21.61 3.73
C MET A 1 24.07 22.68 4.39
N VAL A 2 22.84 22.38 4.78
CA VAL A 2 21.91 23.27 5.48
C VAL A 2 21.69 22.71 6.86
N ASN A 3 21.84 23.56 7.90
CA ASN A 3 21.65 23.18 9.28
C ASN A 3 20.30 23.67 9.79
N LEU A 4 19.54 22.77 10.41
CA LEU A 4 18.22 23.06 10.96
C LEU A 4 17.98 22.28 12.24
N LYS A 5 16.89 22.60 12.94
CA LYS A 5 16.46 21.83 14.11
C LYS A 5 15.08 21.23 13.87
N ILE A 6 14.91 19.95 14.22
CA ILE A 6 13.61 19.27 14.18
C ILE A 6 13.27 18.77 15.57
N ASN A 7 12.21 19.32 16.17
CA ASN A 7 11.86 19.10 17.58
C ASN A 7 13.02 19.35 18.56
N GLY A 8 13.88 20.34 18.26
CA GLY A 8 15.06 20.67 19.03
C GLY A 8 16.32 19.85 18.69
N ILE A 9 16.21 18.78 17.88
CA ILE A 9 17.35 17.96 17.46
C ILE A 9 18.04 18.64 16.27
N PRO A 10 19.35 18.95 16.34
CA PRO A 10 20.09 19.50 15.22
C PRO A 10 20.32 18.48 14.12
N VAL A 11 20.10 18.88 12.88
CA VAL A 11 20.25 18.05 11.68
C VAL A 11 20.93 18.85 10.59
N SER A 12 21.86 18.23 9.87
CA SER A 12 22.52 18.81 8.70
C SER A 12 22.22 17.98 7.47
N VAL A 13 21.71 18.63 6.41
CA VAL A 13 21.29 17.96 5.16
C VAL A 13 21.81 18.72 3.93
N PRO A 14 21.90 18.06 2.77
CA PRO A 14 22.20 18.74 1.53
C PRO A 14 21.19 19.85 1.20
N GLU A 15 21.64 20.90 0.55
CA GLU A 15 20.77 21.95 0.00
C GLU A 15 19.75 21.33 -0.98
N GLY A 16 18.51 21.84 -0.97
CA GLY A 16 17.40 21.30 -1.74
C GLY A 16 16.69 20.10 -1.10
N SER A 17 17.17 19.60 0.05
CA SER A 17 16.45 18.56 0.78
C SER A 17 15.11 19.07 1.32
N THR A 18 14.15 18.15 1.49
CA THR A 18 12.86 18.46 2.12
C THR A 18 12.90 18.25 3.63
N ILE A 19 11.96 18.87 4.36
CA ILE A 19 11.79 18.64 5.81
C ILE A 19 11.59 17.14 6.10
N MET A 20 10.90 16.40 5.23
CA MET A 20 10.68 14.96 5.38
C MET A 20 12.01 14.18 5.34
N GLN A 21 12.90 14.52 4.43
CA GLN A 21 14.23 13.91 4.33
C GLN A 21 15.08 14.21 5.56
N ALA A 22 15.06 15.47 6.01
CA ALA A 22 15.77 15.88 7.23
C ALA A 22 15.21 15.16 8.48
N ALA A 23 13.89 15.05 8.62
CA ALA A 23 13.25 14.35 9.73
C ALA A 23 13.64 12.86 9.78
N LYS A 24 13.76 12.23 8.59
CA LYS A 24 14.20 10.84 8.51
C LYS A 24 15.63 10.64 9.02
N LEU A 25 16.55 11.56 8.73
CA LEU A 25 17.92 11.52 9.26
C LEU A 25 17.97 11.71 10.79
N ALA A 26 17.04 12.52 11.33
CA ALA A 26 16.86 12.67 12.78
C ALA A 26 16.11 11.50 13.44
N ASN A 27 15.75 10.46 12.71
CA ASN A 27 14.88 9.36 13.14
C ASN A 27 13.51 9.81 13.68
N ILE A 28 12.97 10.92 13.13
CA ILE A 28 11.67 11.46 13.49
C ILE A 28 10.64 11.03 12.43
N ARG A 29 9.62 10.28 12.87
CA ARG A 29 8.52 9.88 12.00
C ARG A 29 7.56 11.05 11.77
N ILE A 30 7.36 11.43 10.52
CA ILE A 30 6.27 12.29 10.07
C ILE A 30 5.27 11.41 9.29
N PRO A 31 3.98 11.37 9.68
CA PRO A 31 3.00 10.52 9.01
C PRO A 31 2.69 10.99 7.59
N THR A 32 2.40 10.06 6.69
CA THR A 32 2.08 10.33 5.28
C THR A 32 1.00 9.38 4.79
N LEU A 33 0.29 9.74 3.70
CA LEU A 33 -0.62 8.84 2.96
C LEU A 33 -0.38 8.90 1.45
N CYS A 34 0.11 10.02 0.92
CA CYS A 34 0.39 10.16 -0.53
C CYS A 34 1.88 10.05 -0.88
N TYR A 35 2.78 10.25 0.08
CA TYR A 35 4.22 10.17 -0.19
C TYR A 35 4.66 8.72 -0.38
N LEU A 36 5.39 8.46 -1.46
CA LEU A 36 6.06 7.21 -1.73
C LEU A 36 7.51 7.51 -2.05
N LYS A 37 8.43 7.06 -1.20
CA LYS A 37 9.86 7.37 -1.30
C LYS A 37 10.38 7.01 -2.71
N ASP A 38 11.15 7.92 -3.30
CA ASP A 38 11.79 7.81 -4.61
C ASP A 38 10.83 7.62 -5.81
N VAL A 39 9.51 7.60 -5.57
CA VAL A 39 8.48 7.42 -6.61
C VAL A 39 7.54 8.62 -6.68
N GLN A 40 7.02 9.09 -5.54
CA GLN A 40 6.02 10.15 -5.54
C GLN A 40 6.17 11.13 -4.36
N CYS A 41 6.17 12.43 -4.68
CA CYS A 41 6.22 13.52 -3.72
C CYS A 41 5.29 14.66 -4.17
N VAL A 42 3.99 14.59 -3.85
CA VAL A 42 2.97 15.53 -4.35
C VAL A 42 2.30 16.40 -3.27
N GLY A 43 2.51 16.11 -1.98
CA GLY A 43 1.94 16.89 -0.88
C GLY A 43 0.41 16.93 -0.80
N SER A 44 -0.33 16.05 -1.48
CA SER A 44 -1.78 16.12 -1.65
C SER A 44 -2.57 15.73 -0.40
N SER A 45 -2.12 14.70 0.35
CA SER A 45 -2.89 14.17 1.51
C SER A 45 -2.87 15.07 2.75
N ARG A 46 -1.93 16.02 2.84
CA ARG A 46 -1.74 16.91 3.98
C ARG A 46 -1.48 16.22 5.35
N MET A 47 -1.28 14.91 5.37
CA MET A 47 -0.90 14.20 6.61
C MET A 47 0.47 14.59 7.15
N CYS A 48 1.38 15.02 6.28
CA CYS A 48 2.75 15.40 6.64
C CYS A 48 2.90 16.87 7.06
N LEU A 49 1.81 17.55 7.42
CA LEU A 49 1.87 18.95 7.88
C LEU A 49 2.70 19.08 9.15
N VAL A 50 3.53 20.13 9.18
CA VAL A 50 4.39 20.51 10.30
C VAL A 50 4.41 22.03 10.47
N GLU A 51 4.83 22.53 11.64
CA GLU A 51 5.18 23.93 11.82
C GLU A 51 6.66 24.14 11.49
N ALA A 52 6.94 25.19 10.72
CA ALA A 52 8.30 25.59 10.38
C ALA A 52 8.46 27.10 10.58
N THR A 53 9.58 27.52 11.16
CA THR A 53 9.92 28.95 11.36
C THR A 53 9.95 29.65 9.99
N GLY A 54 9.38 30.84 9.91
CA GLY A 54 9.29 31.63 8.68
C GLY A 54 8.12 31.29 7.77
N ALA A 55 7.40 30.17 8.02
CA ALA A 55 6.21 29.83 7.28
C ALA A 55 4.95 30.53 7.83
N ARG A 56 4.07 31.00 6.94
CA ARG A 56 2.80 31.66 7.35
C ARG A 56 1.78 30.68 8.00
N GLY A 57 2.00 29.40 7.91
CA GLY A 57 1.10 28.35 8.42
C GLY A 57 1.75 26.98 8.42
N LEU A 58 0.93 25.93 8.52
CA LEU A 58 1.44 24.56 8.42
C LEU A 58 1.91 24.27 7.01
N VAL A 59 3.08 23.63 6.89
CA VAL A 59 3.69 23.26 5.60
C VAL A 59 3.75 21.75 5.44
N ALA A 60 3.65 21.27 4.19
CA ALA A 60 3.75 19.84 3.89
C ALA A 60 5.23 19.41 3.85
N ALA A 61 5.68 18.70 4.86
CA ALA A 61 7.09 18.31 5.04
C ALA A 61 7.67 17.53 3.84
N CYS A 62 6.85 16.82 3.08
CA CYS A 62 7.32 16.02 1.94
C CYS A 62 7.75 16.87 0.73
N VAL A 63 7.25 18.11 0.60
CA VAL A 63 7.55 19.00 -0.54
C VAL A 63 8.23 20.31 -0.13
N TYR A 64 8.21 20.66 1.17
CA TYR A 64 8.76 21.93 1.64
C TYR A 64 10.28 21.84 1.80
N PRO A 65 11.05 22.71 1.12
CA PRO A 65 12.51 22.69 1.22
C PRO A 65 12.97 23.21 2.57
N VAL A 66 14.10 22.73 3.03
CA VAL A 66 14.76 23.23 4.23
C VAL A 66 15.52 24.53 3.97
N SER A 67 15.69 25.36 5.00
CA SER A 67 16.54 26.55 4.97
C SER A 67 17.43 26.61 6.20
N GLU A 68 18.53 27.37 6.10
CA GLU A 68 19.50 27.52 7.19
C GLU A 68 18.82 28.11 8.44
N GLY A 69 19.12 27.52 9.59
CA GLY A 69 18.56 27.93 10.89
C GLY A 69 17.08 27.65 11.10
N MET A 70 16.41 26.92 10.18
CA MET A 70 15.00 26.58 10.30
C MET A 70 14.73 25.73 11.56
N GLU A 71 13.68 26.07 12.30
CA GLU A 71 13.16 25.24 13.37
C GLU A 71 11.83 24.60 12.94
N VAL A 72 11.75 23.27 13.01
CA VAL A 72 10.56 22.48 12.65
C VAL A 72 10.00 21.80 13.89
N ARG A 73 8.69 21.91 14.08
CA ARG A 73 7.95 21.19 15.12
C ARG A 73 6.93 20.26 14.47
N THR A 74 7.06 18.96 14.75
CA THR A 74 6.30 17.91 14.04
C THR A 74 5.06 17.44 14.78
N ASN A 75 4.88 17.79 16.05
CA ASN A 75 3.83 17.23 16.92
C ASN A 75 3.24 18.26 17.89
N THR A 76 2.89 19.46 17.41
CA THR A 76 2.20 20.47 18.22
C THR A 76 0.68 20.21 18.26
N PRO A 77 -0.07 20.79 19.21
CA PRO A 77 -1.54 20.69 19.23
C PRO A 77 -2.18 21.12 17.91
N LYS A 78 -1.66 22.17 17.27
CA LYS A 78 -2.13 22.68 15.98
C LYS A 78 -1.90 21.65 14.87
N VAL A 79 -0.73 21.02 14.81
CA VAL A 79 -0.40 19.96 13.85
C VAL A 79 -1.31 18.75 14.07
N ARG A 80 -1.47 18.30 15.32
CA ARG A 80 -2.33 17.15 15.66
C ARG A 80 -3.79 17.39 15.27
N LYS A 81 -4.35 18.58 15.59
CA LYS A 81 -5.70 18.97 15.21
C LYS A 81 -5.90 18.93 13.70
N SER A 82 -4.94 19.49 12.94
CA SER A 82 -5.02 19.48 11.47
C SER A 82 -4.94 18.06 10.88
N ARG A 83 -4.12 17.18 11.45
CA ARG A 83 -4.04 15.77 11.01
C ARG A 83 -5.30 14.98 11.36
N LYS A 84 -5.85 15.18 12.57
CA LYS A 84 -7.13 14.58 12.97
C LYS A 84 -8.21 14.95 11.94
N MET A 85 -8.43 16.24 11.69
CA MET A 85 -9.38 16.73 10.68
C MET A 85 -9.15 16.12 9.29
N THR A 86 -7.89 16.01 8.87
CA THR A 86 -7.55 15.39 7.57
C THR A 86 -7.98 13.93 7.50
N VAL A 87 -7.74 13.16 8.57
CA VAL A 87 -8.15 11.74 8.64
C VAL A 87 -9.68 11.63 8.64
N GLU A 88 -10.39 12.45 9.41
CA GLU A 88 -11.85 12.47 9.47
C GLU A 88 -12.48 12.79 8.11
N LEU A 89 -11.94 13.79 7.39
CA LEU A 89 -12.36 14.10 6.02
C LEU A 89 -12.11 12.95 5.04
N ILE A 90 -11.03 12.20 5.20
CA ILE A 90 -10.77 11.01 4.38
C ILE A 90 -11.75 9.88 4.75
N LEU A 91 -12.05 9.71 6.03
CA LEU A 91 -12.99 8.69 6.52
C LEU A 91 -14.43 8.98 6.06
N SER A 92 -14.84 10.22 5.88
CA SER A 92 -16.20 10.58 5.43
C SER A 92 -16.55 10.02 4.03
N THR A 93 -15.55 9.80 3.17
CA THR A 93 -15.73 9.22 1.83
C THR A 93 -15.23 7.79 1.70
N HIS A 94 -14.61 7.23 2.74
CA HIS A 94 -14.02 5.89 2.74
C HIS A 94 -15.00 4.84 3.26
N LYS A 95 -15.34 3.83 2.43
CA LYS A 95 -16.23 2.73 2.85
C LYS A 95 -15.59 1.87 3.93
N LYS A 96 -16.08 2.02 5.14
CA LYS A 96 -15.57 1.38 6.35
C LYS A 96 -16.06 -0.06 6.48
N LYS A 97 -15.28 -1.02 6.05
CA LYS A 97 -15.47 -2.44 6.28
C LYS A 97 -14.20 -3.08 6.82
N CYS A 98 -13.60 -2.46 7.83
CA CYS A 98 -12.28 -2.83 8.34
C CYS A 98 -12.17 -4.31 8.74
N LEU A 99 -13.20 -4.87 9.38
CA LEU A 99 -13.21 -6.28 9.84
C LEU A 99 -13.17 -7.30 8.69
N SER A 100 -13.70 -6.94 7.51
CA SER A 100 -13.69 -7.80 6.33
C SER A 100 -12.74 -7.29 5.22
N CYS A 101 -11.95 -6.27 5.52
CA CYS A 101 -11.03 -5.68 4.56
C CYS A 101 -9.75 -6.50 4.44
N VAL A 102 -9.25 -6.69 3.22
CA VAL A 102 -7.98 -7.37 2.94
C VAL A 102 -6.77 -6.71 3.63
N ARG A 103 -6.88 -5.42 3.98
CA ARG A 103 -5.85 -4.64 4.70
C ARG A 103 -6.13 -4.51 6.20
N SER A 104 -7.08 -5.29 6.76
CA SER A 104 -7.33 -5.27 8.21
C SER A 104 -6.01 -5.44 8.98
N MET A 105 -5.82 -4.65 10.04
CA MET A 105 -4.60 -4.58 10.86
C MET A 105 -3.32 -4.11 10.14
N ASN A 106 -3.30 -4.03 8.81
CA ASN A 106 -2.16 -3.56 8.01
C ASN A 106 -2.53 -2.39 7.07
N CYS A 107 -3.46 -1.53 7.48
CA CYS A 107 -3.91 -0.36 6.75
C CYS A 107 -3.28 0.90 7.34
N GLU A 108 -2.65 1.73 6.49
CA GLU A 108 -2.04 3.00 6.94
C GLU A 108 -3.10 3.98 7.46
N LEU A 109 -4.28 4.04 6.81
CA LEU A 109 -5.39 4.89 7.25
C LEU A 109 -5.95 4.46 8.60
N GLN A 110 -6.16 3.15 8.83
CA GLN A 110 -6.62 2.60 10.11
C GLN A 110 -5.67 2.95 11.25
N LYS A 111 -4.35 2.81 11.02
CA LYS A 111 -3.33 3.18 12.01
C LYS A 111 -3.38 4.66 12.36
N LEU A 112 -3.56 5.52 11.36
CA LEU A 112 -3.66 6.98 11.58
C LEU A 112 -4.98 7.37 12.26
N ALA A 113 -6.09 6.73 11.92
CA ALA A 113 -7.37 6.96 12.59
C ALA A 113 -7.27 6.66 14.10
N LEU A 114 -6.63 5.57 14.48
CA LEU A 114 -6.35 5.22 15.87
C LEU A 114 -5.36 6.21 16.53
N GLU A 115 -4.26 6.56 15.85
CA GLU A 115 -3.22 7.46 16.38
C GLU A 115 -3.74 8.86 16.70
N TYR A 116 -4.67 9.36 15.88
CA TYR A 116 -5.26 10.70 16.04
C TYR A 116 -6.64 10.70 16.71
N ASN A 117 -7.15 9.53 17.11
CA ASN A 117 -8.51 9.38 17.64
C ASN A 117 -9.54 10.09 16.74
N ALA A 118 -9.48 9.77 15.44
CA ALA A 118 -10.33 10.38 14.44
C ALA A 118 -11.73 9.77 14.50
N GLU A 119 -12.75 10.63 14.51
CA GLU A 119 -14.14 10.25 14.52
C GLU A 119 -14.64 10.02 13.10
N GLU A 120 -15.39 8.94 12.94
CA GLU A 120 -15.79 8.50 11.61
C GLU A 120 -16.92 9.32 11.03
N ASP A 121 -17.78 9.91 11.86
CA ASP A 121 -19.01 10.55 11.45
C ASP A 121 -19.00 12.08 11.61
N GLU A 122 -17.83 12.67 11.91
CA GLU A 122 -17.69 14.12 12.15
C GLU A 122 -18.16 14.96 10.95
N TYR A 123 -17.92 14.50 9.71
CA TYR A 123 -18.29 15.21 8.49
C TYR A 123 -19.41 14.51 7.70
N GLY A 124 -20.14 13.58 8.35
CA GLY A 124 -21.10 12.73 7.67
C GLY A 124 -20.45 11.63 6.85
N THR A 125 -21.26 10.81 6.22
CA THR A 125 -20.80 9.71 5.36
C THR A 125 -21.46 9.82 4.00
N ASP A 126 -20.68 10.13 2.98
CA ASP A 126 -21.11 10.08 1.59
C ASP A 126 -20.30 9.00 0.86
N HIS A 127 -20.88 7.82 0.82
CA HIS A 127 -20.26 6.66 0.17
C HIS A 127 -20.93 6.40 -1.17
N ASP A 128 -20.42 7.03 -2.21
CA ASP A 128 -20.76 6.63 -3.56
C ASP A 128 -20.34 5.16 -3.76
N VAL A 129 -21.33 4.30 -3.99
CA VAL A 129 -21.10 2.88 -4.25
C VAL A 129 -20.52 2.75 -5.65
N GLN A 130 -19.21 2.78 -5.74
CA GLN A 130 -18.51 2.52 -7.00
C GLN A 130 -18.49 1.02 -7.31
N PRO A 131 -18.70 0.61 -8.57
CA PRO A 131 -18.59 -0.79 -8.96
C PRO A 131 -17.17 -1.29 -8.71
N ILE A 132 -17.07 -2.53 -8.22
CA ILE A 132 -15.79 -3.22 -8.07
C ILE A 132 -15.35 -3.74 -9.44
N ASP A 133 -14.14 -3.41 -9.85
CA ASP A 133 -13.51 -3.97 -11.04
C ASP A 133 -12.70 -5.22 -10.65
N ASP A 134 -13.27 -6.39 -10.89
CA ASP A 134 -12.71 -7.71 -10.57
C ASP A 134 -12.52 -8.61 -11.82
N ILE A 135 -12.64 -8.05 -13.02
CA ILE A 135 -12.50 -8.79 -14.28
C ILE A 135 -11.04 -9.18 -14.53
N SER A 136 -10.07 -8.37 -14.09
CA SER A 136 -8.65 -8.71 -14.21
C SER A 136 -8.32 -10.06 -13.56
N PRO A 137 -7.38 -10.84 -14.12
CA PRO A 137 -7.04 -12.16 -13.58
C PRO A 137 -6.38 -12.12 -12.21
N SER A 138 -5.78 -10.99 -11.80
CA SER A 138 -4.99 -10.91 -10.58
C SER A 138 -5.20 -9.66 -9.72
N VAL A 139 -5.68 -8.55 -10.29
CA VAL A 139 -5.84 -7.28 -9.59
C VAL A 139 -7.31 -6.91 -9.48
N VAL A 140 -7.80 -6.71 -8.26
CA VAL A 140 -9.14 -6.19 -7.98
C VAL A 140 -9.04 -4.74 -7.54
N ARG A 141 -9.95 -3.89 -8.04
CA ARG A 141 -10.05 -2.47 -7.70
C ARG A 141 -11.41 -2.15 -7.09
N ASP A 142 -11.41 -1.67 -5.86
CA ASP A 142 -12.58 -1.19 -5.11
C ASP A 142 -12.40 0.31 -4.82
N ASN A 143 -12.94 1.15 -5.68
CA ASN A 143 -12.81 2.60 -5.55
C ASN A 143 -13.57 3.17 -4.34
N SER A 144 -14.53 2.45 -3.76
CA SER A 144 -15.23 2.87 -2.55
C SER A 144 -14.30 2.97 -1.33
N LYS A 145 -13.12 2.34 -1.40
CA LYS A 145 -12.06 2.42 -0.38
C LYS A 145 -10.90 3.33 -0.78
N CYS A 146 -10.97 3.95 -1.96
CA CYS A 146 -9.87 4.77 -2.46
C CYS A 146 -9.79 6.11 -1.73
N ILE A 147 -8.60 6.50 -1.27
CA ILE A 147 -8.33 7.79 -0.61
C ILE A 147 -7.67 8.80 -1.56
N LEU A 148 -7.70 8.56 -2.85
CA LEU A 148 -7.18 9.44 -3.91
C LEU A 148 -5.71 9.88 -3.74
N CYS A 149 -4.90 9.08 -3.06
CA CYS A 149 -3.48 9.38 -2.78
C CYS A 149 -2.58 9.30 -4.02
N THR A 150 -3.05 8.70 -5.11
CA THR A 150 -2.36 8.51 -6.40
C THR A 150 -1.06 7.68 -6.35
N ARG A 151 -0.70 7.04 -5.22
CA ARG A 151 0.50 6.18 -5.14
C ARG A 151 0.50 5.07 -6.19
N CYS A 152 -0.66 4.45 -6.45
CA CYS A 152 -0.81 3.38 -7.44
C CYS A 152 -0.56 3.88 -8.86
N VAL A 153 -0.99 5.10 -9.17
CA VAL A 153 -0.73 5.75 -10.47
C VAL A 153 0.76 5.94 -10.66
N ALA A 154 1.43 6.60 -9.71
CA ALA A 154 2.86 6.82 -9.76
C ALA A 154 3.66 5.50 -9.83
N ALA A 155 3.25 4.47 -9.08
CA ALA A 155 3.88 3.16 -9.16
C ALA A 155 3.71 2.50 -10.53
N CYS A 156 2.54 2.66 -11.18
CA CYS A 156 2.28 2.13 -12.51
C CYS A 156 3.08 2.90 -13.59
N GLU A 157 3.17 4.21 -13.47
CA GLU A 157 3.99 5.06 -14.35
C GLU A 157 5.50 4.75 -14.19
N HIS A 158 5.95 4.51 -12.96
CA HIS A 158 7.33 4.13 -12.68
C HIS A 158 7.71 2.77 -13.30
N GLN A 159 6.73 1.88 -13.50
CA GLN A 159 6.88 0.65 -14.27
C GLN A 159 6.74 0.89 -15.80
N THR A 160 6.62 2.12 -16.25
CA THR A 160 6.43 2.52 -17.67
C THR A 160 5.17 1.97 -18.34
N ILE A 161 4.15 1.56 -17.55
CA ILE A 161 2.93 0.92 -18.05
C ILE A 161 1.78 1.92 -18.20
N GLY A 162 1.51 2.75 -17.16
CA GLY A 162 0.47 3.78 -17.22
C GLY A 162 -0.97 3.25 -17.42
N ALA A 163 -1.28 2.02 -16.95
CA ALA A 163 -2.59 1.40 -17.14
C ALA A 163 -3.72 2.04 -16.30
N ILE A 164 -3.37 2.81 -15.27
CA ILE A 164 -4.31 3.48 -14.37
C ILE A 164 -3.93 4.95 -14.20
N GLY A 165 -4.94 5.80 -14.04
CA GLY A 165 -4.74 7.24 -13.86
C GLY A 165 -5.89 7.91 -13.13
N PRO A 166 -5.76 9.19 -12.74
CA PRO A 166 -6.84 9.96 -12.19
C PRO A 166 -7.87 10.30 -13.28
N LYS A 167 -9.16 10.16 -12.94
CA LYS A 167 -10.30 10.56 -13.77
C LYS A 167 -11.09 11.65 -13.06
N ASN A 168 -11.78 12.46 -13.83
CA ASN A 168 -12.60 13.56 -13.36
C ASN A 168 -11.80 14.57 -12.49
N ARG A 169 -12.47 15.49 -11.87
CA ARG A 169 -11.87 16.50 -10.99
C ARG A 169 -12.81 16.84 -9.83
N GLY A 170 -12.26 17.55 -8.84
CA GLY A 170 -13.01 17.94 -7.64
C GLY A 170 -13.52 16.73 -6.88
N TYR A 171 -14.75 16.80 -6.42
CA TYR A 171 -15.39 15.75 -5.62
C TYR A 171 -15.61 14.45 -6.42
N ALA A 172 -15.89 14.57 -7.72
CA ALA A 172 -16.07 13.43 -8.62
C ALA A 172 -14.77 12.73 -9.03
N LYS A 173 -13.60 13.16 -8.51
CA LYS A 173 -12.31 12.55 -8.83
C LYS A 173 -12.27 11.10 -8.39
N THR A 174 -11.83 10.21 -9.29
CA THR A 174 -11.61 8.79 -9.02
C THR A 174 -10.29 8.33 -9.66
N ILE A 175 -9.84 7.12 -9.28
CA ILE A 175 -8.74 6.46 -9.96
C ILE A 175 -9.32 5.36 -10.86
N GLY A 176 -8.92 5.35 -12.11
CA GLY A 176 -9.50 4.44 -13.10
C GLY A 176 -8.55 4.10 -14.23
N SER A 177 -9.07 3.34 -15.16
CA SER A 177 -8.45 3.00 -16.43
C SER A 177 -8.95 3.96 -17.52
N PRO A 178 -8.24 4.12 -18.65
CA PRO A 178 -8.73 4.90 -19.79
C PRO A 178 -10.13 4.43 -20.24
N TYR A 179 -10.98 5.37 -20.63
CA TYR A 179 -12.33 5.12 -21.14
C TYR A 179 -13.24 4.30 -20.21
N ASP A 180 -12.97 4.25 -18.91
CA ASP A 180 -13.72 3.47 -17.92
C ASP A 180 -13.78 1.95 -18.17
N VAL A 181 -12.92 1.42 -19.02
CA VAL A 181 -12.83 -0.02 -19.21
C VAL A 181 -12.22 -0.70 -17.98
N SER A 182 -12.51 -1.99 -17.80
CA SER A 182 -11.85 -2.78 -16.76
C SER A 182 -10.33 -2.80 -16.97
N LEU A 183 -9.59 -2.94 -15.87
CA LEU A 183 -8.14 -3.12 -15.90
C LEU A 183 -7.70 -4.31 -16.77
N ALA A 184 -8.55 -5.32 -16.91
CA ALA A 184 -8.33 -6.47 -17.79
C ALA A 184 -8.16 -6.10 -19.29
N PHE A 185 -8.73 -4.98 -19.72
CA PHE A 185 -8.70 -4.53 -21.11
C PHE A 185 -7.70 -3.38 -21.35
N THR A 186 -6.78 -3.19 -20.43
CA THR A 186 -5.70 -2.20 -20.52
C THR A 186 -4.36 -2.91 -20.74
N PRO A 187 -3.27 -2.19 -21.05
CA PRO A 187 -1.94 -2.79 -21.15
C PRO A 187 -1.35 -3.21 -19.78
N CYS A 188 -2.19 -3.51 -18.81
CA CYS A 188 -1.77 -3.98 -17.47
C CYS A 188 -1.05 -5.33 -17.58
N VAL A 189 0.18 -5.40 -17.06
CA VAL A 189 0.99 -6.63 -17.03
C VAL A 189 0.83 -7.42 -15.72
N ASN A 190 -0.13 -7.07 -14.88
CA ASN A 190 -0.43 -7.74 -13.62
C ASN A 190 0.76 -7.83 -12.64
N CYS A 191 1.66 -6.85 -12.64
CA CYS A 191 2.87 -6.84 -11.80
C CYS A 191 2.60 -6.61 -10.30
N GLY A 192 1.40 -6.17 -9.91
CA GLY A 192 0.99 -5.95 -8.51
C GLY A 192 1.60 -4.72 -7.82
N GLN A 193 2.44 -3.91 -8.48
CA GLN A 193 3.08 -2.75 -7.84
C GLN A 193 2.07 -1.72 -7.33
N CYS A 194 0.94 -1.56 -8.01
CA CYS A 194 -0.15 -0.71 -7.56
C CYS A 194 -0.80 -1.21 -6.24
N ILE A 195 -0.86 -2.52 -6.02
CA ILE A 195 -1.34 -3.16 -4.78
C ILE A 195 -0.38 -2.86 -3.64
N VAL A 196 0.93 -3.07 -3.87
CA VAL A 196 1.98 -2.80 -2.87
C VAL A 196 2.00 -1.32 -2.47
N ALA A 197 1.86 -0.41 -3.44
CA ALA A 197 1.85 1.03 -3.23
C ALA A 197 0.58 1.54 -2.52
N CYS A 198 -0.54 0.80 -2.58
CA CYS A 198 -1.81 1.22 -2.02
C CYS A 198 -1.77 1.22 -0.48
N PRO A 199 -2.00 2.35 0.21
CA PRO A 199 -1.96 2.43 1.67
C PRO A 199 -3.21 1.88 2.34
N VAL A 200 -4.25 1.58 1.56
CA VAL A 200 -5.55 1.06 2.00
C VAL A 200 -5.96 -0.17 1.18
N GLY A 201 -7.16 -0.72 1.42
CA GLY A 201 -7.66 -1.89 0.69
C GLY A 201 -8.42 -1.58 -0.61
N ALA A 202 -8.04 -0.50 -1.32
CA ALA A 202 -8.69 -0.14 -2.59
C ALA A 202 -8.17 -0.98 -3.78
N LEU A 203 -6.95 -1.47 -3.70
CA LEU A 203 -6.35 -2.39 -4.66
C LEU A 203 -5.86 -3.62 -3.91
N TYR A 204 -6.21 -4.80 -4.40
CA TYR A 204 -5.83 -6.06 -3.76
C TYR A 204 -5.77 -7.20 -4.79
N GLU A 205 -5.17 -8.30 -4.37
CA GLU A 205 -5.03 -9.51 -5.16
C GLU A 205 -6.38 -10.22 -5.33
N LYS A 206 -6.67 -10.73 -6.53
CA LYS A 206 -7.80 -11.60 -6.77
C LYS A 206 -7.50 -12.97 -6.17
N SER A 207 -8.28 -13.38 -5.17
CA SER A 207 -8.09 -14.68 -4.53
C SER A 207 -8.73 -15.80 -5.38
N ALA A 208 -7.95 -16.81 -5.70
CA ALA A 208 -8.41 -18.06 -6.31
C ALA A 208 -8.49 -19.22 -5.30
N VAL A 209 -8.36 -18.94 -4.01
CA VAL A 209 -8.29 -19.98 -2.96
C VAL A 209 -9.56 -20.85 -2.93
N ALA A 210 -10.74 -20.23 -3.02
CA ALA A 210 -12.00 -20.96 -3.00
C ALA A 210 -12.15 -21.86 -4.23
N ASP A 211 -11.75 -21.37 -5.42
CA ASP A 211 -11.82 -22.14 -6.67
C ASP A 211 -10.89 -23.34 -6.64
N VAL A 212 -9.67 -23.15 -6.11
CA VAL A 212 -8.69 -24.25 -5.95
C VAL A 212 -9.20 -25.28 -4.94
N TRP A 213 -9.73 -24.86 -3.79
CA TRP A 213 -10.32 -25.79 -2.82
C TRP A 213 -11.53 -26.52 -3.41
N GLY A 214 -12.39 -25.82 -4.13
CA GLY A 214 -13.52 -26.44 -4.84
C GLY A 214 -13.07 -27.50 -5.85
N ALA A 215 -11.97 -27.24 -6.56
CA ALA A 215 -11.39 -28.22 -7.49
C ALA A 215 -10.77 -29.44 -6.78
N ILE A 216 -10.12 -29.23 -5.62
CA ILE A 216 -9.48 -30.31 -4.83
C ILE A 216 -10.52 -31.27 -4.25
N VAL A 217 -11.68 -30.78 -3.83
CA VAL A 217 -12.74 -31.61 -3.24
C VAL A 217 -13.70 -32.24 -4.26
N ASP A 218 -13.61 -31.85 -5.51
CA ASP A 218 -14.42 -32.39 -6.61
C ASP A 218 -13.76 -33.66 -7.14
N ASP A 219 -14.37 -34.82 -6.86
CA ASP A 219 -13.87 -36.14 -7.30
C ASP A 219 -13.78 -36.30 -8.82
N LYS A 220 -14.46 -35.45 -9.58
CA LYS A 220 -14.44 -35.46 -11.05
C LYS A 220 -13.26 -34.69 -11.63
N LYS A 221 -12.54 -33.92 -10.82
CA LYS A 221 -11.41 -33.08 -11.24
C LYS A 221 -10.10 -33.66 -10.77
N LYS A 222 -9.14 -33.71 -11.70
CA LYS A 222 -7.74 -34.05 -11.38
C LYS A 222 -6.96 -32.75 -11.24
N VAL A 223 -6.51 -32.45 -10.02
CA VAL A 223 -5.77 -31.23 -9.71
C VAL A 223 -4.27 -31.52 -9.75
N VAL A 224 -3.54 -30.71 -10.52
CA VAL A 224 -2.08 -30.81 -10.63
C VAL A 224 -1.47 -29.50 -10.16
N PHE A 225 -0.52 -29.59 -9.21
CA PHE A 225 0.21 -28.43 -8.70
C PHE A 225 1.53 -28.27 -9.44
N PHE A 226 1.74 -27.09 -10.00
CA PHE A 226 2.96 -26.73 -10.68
C PHE A 226 3.63 -25.56 -9.95
N THR A 227 4.89 -25.73 -9.54
CA THR A 227 5.63 -24.69 -8.80
C THR A 227 6.93 -24.36 -9.52
N ALA A 228 7.29 -23.06 -9.51
CA ALA A 228 8.62 -22.63 -9.94
C ALA A 228 9.71 -23.18 -9.01
N PRO A 229 10.94 -23.45 -9.51
CA PRO A 229 12.03 -23.95 -8.69
C PRO A 229 12.37 -23.09 -7.47
N SER A 230 12.31 -21.77 -7.60
CA SER A 230 12.53 -20.82 -6.50
C SER A 230 11.51 -20.97 -5.37
N VAL A 231 10.24 -21.19 -5.71
CA VAL A 231 9.17 -21.39 -4.71
C VAL A 231 9.41 -22.67 -3.92
N ARG A 232 9.93 -23.73 -4.55
CA ARG A 232 10.28 -24.99 -3.87
C ARG A 232 11.38 -24.80 -2.84
N ALA A 233 12.39 -24.00 -3.15
CA ALA A 233 13.48 -23.69 -2.22
C ALA A 233 12.98 -22.90 -0.99
N THR A 234 12.18 -21.83 -1.21
CA THR A 234 11.65 -21.00 -0.13
C THR A 234 10.62 -21.70 0.75
N LEU A 235 9.82 -22.63 0.20
CA LEU A 235 8.89 -23.42 1.02
C LEU A 235 9.62 -24.30 2.03
N GLY A 236 10.74 -24.91 1.66
CA GLY A 236 11.56 -25.69 2.61
C GLY A 236 11.99 -24.84 3.80
N GLU A 237 12.52 -23.66 3.55
CA GLU A 237 12.94 -22.71 4.58
C GLU A 237 11.76 -22.24 5.46
N ALA A 238 10.62 -21.88 4.86
CA ALA A 238 9.44 -21.42 5.56
C ALA A 238 8.85 -22.48 6.53
N PHE A 239 9.05 -23.77 6.23
CA PHE A 239 8.65 -24.88 7.08
C PHE A 239 9.77 -25.38 8.01
N GLY A 240 10.86 -24.63 8.16
CA GLY A 240 11.94 -24.93 9.09
C GLY A 240 12.79 -26.15 8.70
N LEU A 241 12.78 -26.55 7.43
CA LEU A 241 13.61 -27.64 6.94
C LEU A 241 15.08 -27.20 6.87
N PRO A 242 16.04 -28.04 7.31
CA PRO A 242 17.44 -27.65 7.35
C PRO A 242 18.02 -27.39 5.95
N VAL A 243 18.65 -26.23 5.80
CA VAL A 243 19.43 -25.88 4.62
C VAL A 243 20.74 -26.71 4.65
N LYS A 244 20.89 -27.66 3.76
CA LYS A 244 22.20 -28.26 3.54
C LYS A 244 22.95 -27.44 2.50
N GLU A 245 24.07 -26.87 2.91
CA GLU A 245 24.93 -26.07 2.05
C GLU A 245 25.26 -26.84 0.74
N GLY A 246 24.99 -26.19 -0.39
CA GLY A 246 25.44 -26.62 -1.71
C GLY A 246 24.56 -27.59 -2.48
N ASN A 247 23.35 -27.96 -2.01
CA ASN A 247 22.52 -28.93 -2.74
C ASN A 247 21.09 -28.47 -2.95
N SER A 248 20.84 -27.71 -4.04
CA SER A 248 19.53 -27.23 -4.44
C SER A 248 18.50 -28.35 -4.70
N SER A 249 18.93 -29.57 -4.97
CA SER A 249 18.06 -30.72 -5.23
C SER A 249 17.33 -31.22 -3.97
N ILE A 250 17.94 -31.08 -2.79
CA ILE A 250 17.31 -31.51 -1.51
C ILE A 250 16.18 -30.57 -1.10
N PHE A 251 16.32 -29.27 -1.35
CA PHE A 251 15.22 -28.31 -1.14
C PHE A 251 14.02 -28.61 -2.01
N ALA A 252 14.25 -28.95 -3.28
CA ALA A 252 13.19 -29.34 -4.18
C ALA A 252 12.45 -30.58 -3.71
N SER A 253 13.16 -31.61 -3.23
CA SER A 253 12.55 -32.85 -2.72
C SER A 253 11.78 -32.64 -1.42
N ASN A 254 12.33 -31.89 -0.47
CA ASN A 254 11.68 -31.62 0.82
C ASN A 254 10.43 -30.74 0.66
N GLY A 255 10.47 -29.70 -0.19
CA GLY A 255 9.31 -28.89 -0.50
C GLY A 255 8.18 -29.69 -1.17
N ILE A 256 8.52 -30.68 -1.99
CA ILE A 256 7.57 -31.62 -2.59
C ILE A 256 6.96 -32.55 -1.55
N GLU A 257 7.74 -33.04 -0.59
CA GLU A 257 7.24 -33.88 0.49
C GLU A 257 6.28 -33.13 1.40
N VAL A 258 6.59 -31.87 1.73
CA VAL A 258 5.65 -30.99 2.46
C VAL A 258 4.35 -30.84 1.70
N MET A 259 4.39 -30.52 0.42
CA MET A 259 3.17 -30.41 -0.41
C MET A 259 2.43 -31.75 -0.49
N LYS A 260 3.12 -32.86 -0.68
CA LYS A 260 2.50 -34.20 -0.68
C LYS A 260 1.82 -34.50 0.64
N SER A 261 2.39 -34.09 1.79
CA SER A 261 1.79 -34.29 3.11
C SER A 261 0.52 -33.46 3.31
N MET A 262 0.51 -32.21 2.80
CA MET A 262 -0.65 -31.33 2.86
C MET A 262 -1.85 -31.84 2.03
N PHE A 263 -1.58 -32.56 0.93
CA PHE A 263 -2.59 -33.09 0.01
C PHE A 263 -2.78 -34.62 0.10
N LYS A 264 -2.18 -35.26 1.10
CA LYS A 264 -2.28 -36.71 1.30
C LYS A 264 -3.74 -37.12 1.50
N GLY A 265 -4.22 -38.07 0.69
CA GLY A 265 -5.60 -38.54 0.71
C GLY A 265 -6.60 -37.72 -0.11
N LYS A 266 -6.12 -36.75 -0.91
CA LYS A 266 -6.94 -35.97 -1.86
C LYS A 266 -6.55 -36.31 -3.30
N ASN A 267 -7.48 -36.10 -4.24
CA ASN A 267 -7.26 -36.40 -5.68
C ASN A 267 -6.27 -35.44 -6.37
N GLY A 268 -5.31 -34.91 -5.64
CA GLY A 268 -4.29 -33.98 -6.12
C GLY A 268 -3.01 -34.71 -6.54
N HIS A 269 -2.43 -34.31 -7.67
CA HIS A 269 -1.12 -34.73 -8.14
C HIS A 269 -0.18 -33.52 -8.12
N ILE A 270 1.04 -33.72 -7.66
CA ILE A 270 2.10 -32.71 -7.72
C ILE A 270 2.97 -33.05 -8.94
N ALA A 271 2.98 -32.15 -9.93
CA ALA A 271 3.93 -32.22 -11.05
C ALA A 271 5.24 -31.50 -10.63
N ILE A 272 6.36 -32.12 -10.95
CA ILE A 272 7.73 -31.65 -10.61
C ILE A 272 8.36 -31.04 -11.86
#